data_26cb3d993f0c0b268190d39f48b27f1e
#
_entry.id   26cb3d993f0c0b268190d39f48b27f1e
#
_cell.length_a   1.000
_cell.length_b   1.000
_cell.length_c   1.000
_cell.angle_alpha   90.00
_cell.angle_beta   90.00
_cell.angle_gamma   90.00
#
_symmetry.space_group_name_H-M   'P 1'
#
loop_
_entity.id
_entity.type
_entity.pdbx_description
1 polymer ?
#
loop_
_entity_poly.entity_id
_entity_poly.type
_entity_poly.pdbx_seq_one_letter_code
_entity_poly.pdbx_strand_id
1 'polypeptide(L)'
;MSLNKNISLLFPLSLILYELPLYLSNNLFLPALPGITKSFQVTNATAQLSIAFWFLGASAFQVLLGPLSDHYGQKKMLLAGGIPFLGATLLCSFTHHIAWFLIGRFFQGCVVSTVLIAGYSRIHELMESEQAVKTISWMGSITILAPALGPLLGSLLLQWMNWRELFIALTGFTILSLYLLTVFMPQDRPNSGRLKLKKIFLDYQTILTNFQFWAYTLFFCFLLAALVAWNTLSPFYLMGYLKLNLIQFGYVQLFVYGFFISSINLRRLLKNYPMEKIVKVGVFVTITFFILSLWSLMYWPQHLFWVMGSVLLFCMSAGLIFYSLQRKAIEIPKAPMGTITAVFSTTMHLFGFLGSLAARTINF
;
A
#
# COMPACT_ATOMS: atom_id res chain seq x y z
N MET A 1 -23.28 -26.68 -6.33
CA MET A 1 -23.57 -25.33 -6.80
C MET A 1 -22.69 -25.08 -8.02
N SER A 2 -23.26 -25.07 -9.25
CA SER A 2 -22.49 -24.99 -10.49
C SER A 2 -21.84 -23.62 -10.57
N LEU A 3 -20.54 -23.57 -10.38
CA LEU A 3 -19.71 -22.41 -10.67
C LEU A 3 -19.89 -22.06 -12.16
N ASN A 4 -20.23 -20.81 -12.44
CA ASN A 4 -20.56 -20.34 -13.77
C ASN A 4 -19.28 -20.40 -14.63
N LYS A 5 -19.16 -21.39 -15.52
CA LYS A 5 -17.99 -21.61 -16.41
C LYS A 5 -17.71 -20.48 -17.40
N ASN A 6 -18.56 -19.45 -17.44
CA ASN A 6 -18.48 -18.34 -18.39
C ASN A 6 -18.16 -16.98 -17.74
N ILE A 7 -17.36 -16.93 -16.67
CA ILE A 7 -16.86 -15.64 -16.18
C ILE A 7 -15.82 -15.16 -17.19
N SER A 8 -16.15 -14.09 -17.92
CA SER A 8 -15.25 -13.44 -18.86
C SER A 8 -13.94 -13.06 -18.16
N LEU A 9 -12.80 -13.29 -18.81
CA LEU A 9 -11.49 -12.81 -18.35
C LEU A 9 -11.46 -11.29 -18.13
N LEU A 10 -12.45 -10.58 -18.67
CA LEU A 10 -12.61 -9.13 -18.51
C LEU A 10 -12.98 -8.72 -17.09
N PHE A 11 -13.65 -9.58 -16.29
CA PHE A 11 -13.92 -9.27 -14.87
C PHE A 11 -12.65 -9.16 -14.04
N PRO A 12 -11.77 -10.18 -13.97
CA PRO A 12 -10.50 -10.06 -13.26
C PRO A 12 -9.65 -8.88 -13.75
N LEU A 13 -9.59 -8.69 -15.07
CA LEU A 13 -8.83 -7.58 -15.65
C LEU A 13 -9.38 -6.22 -15.22
N SER A 14 -10.72 -6.04 -15.19
CA SER A 14 -11.33 -4.78 -14.74
C SER A 14 -10.99 -4.47 -13.27
N LEU A 15 -10.91 -5.50 -12.42
CA LEU A 15 -10.56 -5.36 -11.02
C LEU A 15 -9.06 -4.99 -10.85
N ILE A 16 -8.19 -5.63 -11.61
CA ILE A 16 -6.75 -5.32 -11.69
C ILE A 16 -6.55 -3.87 -12.16
N LEU A 17 -7.25 -3.46 -13.22
CA LEU A 17 -7.17 -2.08 -13.74
C LEU A 17 -7.73 -1.06 -12.75
N TYR A 18 -8.71 -1.43 -11.93
CA TYR A 18 -9.24 -0.56 -10.88
C TYR A 18 -8.28 -0.41 -9.71
N GLU A 19 -7.53 -1.46 -9.36
CA GLU A 19 -6.54 -1.43 -8.27
C GLU A 19 -5.32 -0.55 -8.61
N LEU A 20 -4.90 -0.50 -9.87
CA LEU A 20 -3.73 0.24 -10.32
C LEU A 20 -3.75 1.74 -9.92
N PRO A 21 -4.78 2.56 -10.26
CA PRO A 21 -4.79 3.96 -9.91
C PRO A 21 -4.80 4.20 -8.39
N LEU A 22 -5.35 3.28 -7.61
CA LEU A 22 -5.37 3.40 -6.14
C LEU A 22 -3.96 3.38 -5.56
N TYR A 23 -3.14 2.40 -5.96
CA TYR A 23 -1.74 2.31 -5.49
C TYR A 23 -0.81 3.31 -6.17
N LEU A 24 -1.03 3.59 -7.47
CA LEU A 24 -0.26 4.61 -8.19
C LEU A 24 -0.50 6.01 -7.61
N SER A 25 -1.70 6.30 -7.10
CA SER A 25 -2.00 7.59 -6.46
C SER A 25 -1.03 7.93 -5.34
N ASN A 26 -0.48 6.93 -4.64
CA ASN A 26 0.46 7.15 -3.54
C ASN A 26 1.94 7.13 -3.96
N ASN A 27 2.26 6.51 -5.07
CA ASN A 27 3.66 6.30 -5.46
C ASN A 27 4.10 7.18 -6.64
N LEU A 28 3.19 7.46 -7.57
CA LEU A 28 3.47 8.22 -8.79
C LEU A 28 3.86 9.68 -8.52
N PHE A 29 3.29 10.30 -7.48
CA PHE A 29 3.52 11.70 -7.17
C PHE A 29 4.74 11.96 -6.27
N LEU A 30 5.41 10.93 -5.76
CA LEU A 30 6.56 11.09 -4.86
C LEU A 30 7.64 12.04 -5.41
N PRO A 31 8.08 11.93 -6.67
CA PRO A 31 9.05 12.85 -7.24
C PRO A 31 8.52 14.30 -7.38
N ALA A 32 7.20 14.50 -7.30
CA ALA A 32 6.59 15.83 -7.36
C ALA A 32 6.58 16.56 -6.01
N LEU A 33 6.86 15.89 -4.88
CA LEU A 33 6.74 16.47 -3.54
C LEU A 33 7.51 17.80 -3.36
N PRO A 34 8.77 17.95 -3.82
CA PRO A 34 9.45 19.25 -3.73
C PRO A 34 8.77 20.35 -4.56
N GLY A 35 8.14 20.00 -5.68
CA GLY A 35 7.33 20.91 -6.49
C GLY A 35 6.01 21.30 -5.81
N ILE A 36 5.37 20.36 -5.14
CA ILE A 36 4.15 20.58 -4.35
C ILE A 36 4.42 21.53 -3.19
N THR A 37 5.56 21.35 -2.48
CA THR A 37 6.02 22.27 -1.42
C THR A 37 6.09 23.72 -1.93
N LYS A 38 6.71 23.92 -3.09
CA LYS A 38 6.83 25.25 -3.71
C LYS A 38 5.46 25.79 -4.16
N SER A 39 4.63 24.96 -4.78
CA SER A 39 3.31 25.37 -5.30
C SER A 39 2.35 25.84 -4.21
N PHE A 40 2.37 25.21 -3.04
CA PHE A 40 1.54 25.58 -1.90
C PHE A 40 2.23 26.52 -0.92
N GLN A 41 3.52 26.87 -1.13
CA GLN A 41 4.34 27.71 -0.25
C GLN A 41 4.35 27.19 1.20
N VAL A 42 4.54 25.89 1.38
CA VAL A 42 4.55 25.21 2.67
C VAL A 42 5.91 24.59 2.96
N THR A 43 6.13 24.16 4.21
CA THR A 43 7.35 23.45 4.59
C THR A 43 7.37 22.03 4.02
N ASN A 44 8.57 21.44 3.89
CA ASN A 44 8.73 20.03 3.51
C ASN A 44 7.91 19.10 4.42
N ALA A 45 7.97 19.36 5.73
CA ALA A 45 7.21 18.59 6.72
C ALA A 45 5.69 18.66 6.50
N THR A 46 5.15 19.78 6.02
CA THR A 46 3.72 19.89 5.69
C THR A 46 3.37 19.12 4.41
N ALA A 47 4.22 19.19 3.37
CA ALA A 47 3.99 18.44 2.13
C ALA A 47 4.06 16.91 2.36
N GLN A 48 4.95 16.45 3.25
CA GLN A 48 5.07 15.04 3.66
C GLN A 48 3.79 14.49 4.30
N LEU A 49 2.95 15.34 4.91
CA LEU A 49 1.63 14.93 5.41
C LEU A 49 0.74 14.32 4.33
N SER A 50 0.97 14.62 3.06
CA SER A 50 0.19 14.04 1.96
C SER A 50 0.31 12.51 1.89
N ILE A 51 1.47 11.95 2.25
CA ILE A 51 1.67 10.50 2.37
C ILE A 51 0.99 10.00 3.65
N ALA A 52 1.20 10.67 4.77
CA ALA A 52 0.61 10.31 6.05
C ALA A 52 -0.93 10.25 5.97
N PHE A 53 -1.57 11.27 5.40
CA PHE A 53 -3.04 11.31 5.29
C PHE A 53 -3.60 10.21 4.38
N TRP A 54 -2.87 9.81 3.35
CA TRP A 54 -3.26 8.66 2.54
C TRP A 54 -3.26 7.36 3.37
N PHE A 55 -2.22 7.10 4.14
CA PHE A 55 -2.16 5.94 5.04
C PHE A 55 -3.18 6.00 6.17
N LEU A 56 -3.43 7.18 6.73
CA LEU A 56 -4.49 7.39 7.72
C LEU A 56 -5.88 7.05 7.14
N GLY A 57 -6.17 7.52 5.92
CA GLY A 57 -7.39 7.16 5.20
C GLY A 57 -7.50 5.66 4.97
N ALA A 58 -6.41 5.01 4.54
CA ALA A 58 -6.40 3.57 4.32
C ALA A 58 -6.66 2.75 5.59
N SER A 59 -6.31 3.27 6.77
CA SER A 59 -6.62 2.62 8.05
C SER A 59 -8.03 2.85 8.56
N ALA A 60 -8.66 3.99 8.21
CA ALA A 60 -9.83 4.53 8.91
C ALA A 60 -11.08 3.64 8.88
N PHE A 61 -11.39 3.01 7.74
CA PHE A 61 -12.66 2.29 7.56
C PHE A 61 -12.50 0.78 7.37
N GLN A 62 -11.29 0.26 7.36
CA GLN A 62 -10.99 -1.12 6.97
C GLN A 62 -11.71 -2.17 7.82
N VAL A 63 -11.80 -1.93 9.12
CA VAL A 63 -12.50 -2.81 10.06
C VAL A 63 -14.01 -2.90 9.76
N LEU A 64 -14.61 -1.82 9.27
CA LEU A 64 -16.06 -1.76 8.98
C LEU A 64 -16.42 -2.32 7.61
N LEU A 65 -15.50 -2.29 6.66
CA LEU A 65 -15.77 -2.63 5.26
C LEU A 65 -16.10 -4.11 5.04
N GLY A 66 -15.55 -5.02 5.85
CA GLY A 66 -15.87 -6.46 5.77
C GLY A 66 -17.37 -6.73 5.93
N PRO A 67 -17.93 -6.43 7.11
CA PRO A 67 -19.36 -6.59 7.36
C PRO A 67 -20.27 -5.80 6.39
N LEU A 68 -19.84 -4.59 5.98
CA LEU A 68 -20.60 -3.78 5.03
C LEU A 68 -20.58 -4.39 3.62
N SER A 69 -19.46 -4.93 3.18
CA SER A 69 -19.33 -5.61 1.90
C SER A 69 -20.20 -6.86 1.81
N ASP A 70 -20.26 -7.63 2.90
CA ASP A 70 -21.10 -8.82 2.99
C ASP A 70 -22.59 -8.48 2.97
N HIS A 71 -22.98 -7.34 3.51
CA HIS A 71 -24.38 -6.91 3.58
C HIS A 71 -24.87 -6.21 2.32
N TYR A 72 -24.11 -5.22 1.81
CA TYR A 72 -24.53 -4.39 0.67
C TYR A 72 -24.12 -4.97 -0.69
N GLY A 73 -23.18 -5.91 -0.70
CA GLY A 73 -22.61 -6.52 -1.90
C GLY A 73 -21.27 -5.89 -2.32
N GLN A 74 -20.40 -6.73 -2.89
CA GLN A 74 -19.02 -6.37 -3.21
C GLN A 74 -18.93 -5.34 -4.35
N LYS A 75 -19.75 -5.47 -5.41
CA LYS A 75 -19.78 -4.53 -6.52
C LYS A 75 -20.18 -3.12 -6.07
N LYS A 76 -21.26 -3.05 -5.27
CA LYS A 76 -21.72 -1.76 -4.73
C LYS A 76 -20.65 -1.10 -3.86
N MET A 77 -19.96 -1.89 -3.03
CA MET A 77 -18.90 -1.36 -2.17
C MET A 77 -17.70 -0.84 -2.96
N LEU A 78 -17.28 -1.55 -4.02
CA LEU A 78 -16.21 -1.09 -4.90
C LEU A 78 -16.57 0.21 -5.63
N LEU A 79 -17.79 0.32 -6.16
CA LEU A 79 -18.25 1.53 -6.82
C LEU A 79 -18.46 2.69 -5.84
N ALA A 80 -19.02 2.41 -4.65
CA ALA A 80 -19.15 3.40 -3.58
C ALA A 80 -17.80 3.93 -3.08
N GLY A 81 -16.74 3.14 -3.18
CA GLY A 81 -15.37 3.60 -2.95
C GLY A 81 -14.80 4.39 -4.13
N GLY A 82 -15.01 3.91 -5.36
CA GLY A 82 -14.39 4.49 -6.55
C GLY A 82 -14.86 5.91 -6.87
N ILE A 83 -16.13 6.24 -6.59
CA ILE A 83 -16.66 7.60 -6.80
C ILE A 83 -15.98 8.63 -5.88
N PRO A 84 -15.88 8.43 -4.54
CA PRO A 84 -15.11 9.30 -3.67
C PRO A 84 -13.62 9.39 -4.06
N PHE A 85 -13.00 8.28 -4.52
CA PHE A 85 -11.62 8.32 -5.01
C PHE A 85 -11.47 9.25 -6.21
N LEU A 86 -12.39 9.16 -7.17
CA LEU A 86 -12.44 10.03 -8.33
C LEU A 86 -12.55 11.51 -7.92
N GLY A 87 -13.51 11.82 -7.05
CA GLY A 87 -13.71 13.17 -6.50
C GLY A 87 -12.49 13.69 -5.74
N ALA A 88 -11.86 12.83 -4.93
CA ALA A 88 -10.65 13.15 -4.18
C ALA A 88 -9.45 13.40 -5.11
N THR A 89 -9.33 12.64 -6.19
CA THR A 89 -8.26 12.80 -7.18
C THR A 89 -8.42 14.11 -7.95
N LEU A 90 -9.66 14.44 -8.34
CA LEU A 90 -10.00 15.75 -8.92
C LEU A 90 -9.71 16.90 -7.95
N LEU A 91 -10.10 16.75 -6.68
CA LEU A 91 -9.80 17.75 -5.65
C LEU A 91 -8.28 18.00 -5.55
N CYS A 92 -7.48 16.94 -5.55
CA CYS A 92 -6.02 17.06 -5.55
C CYS A 92 -5.48 17.80 -6.79
N SER A 93 -6.10 17.63 -7.96
CA SER A 93 -5.67 18.28 -9.20
C SER A 93 -5.89 19.79 -9.19
N PHE A 94 -7.05 20.24 -8.69
CA PHE A 94 -7.50 21.62 -8.86
C PHE A 94 -7.33 22.50 -7.63
N THR A 95 -7.04 21.92 -6.46
CA THR A 95 -6.91 22.73 -5.25
C THR A 95 -5.69 23.65 -5.26
N HIS A 96 -5.85 24.83 -4.66
CA HIS A 96 -4.79 25.80 -4.40
C HIS A 96 -4.39 25.89 -2.91
N HIS A 97 -5.03 25.10 -2.04
CA HIS A 97 -4.77 25.06 -0.60
C HIS A 97 -4.33 23.68 -0.16
N ILE A 98 -3.24 23.62 0.60
CA ILE A 98 -2.67 22.36 1.10
C ILE A 98 -3.67 21.55 1.94
N ALA A 99 -4.54 22.23 2.72
CA ALA A 99 -5.53 21.53 3.55
C ALA A 99 -6.50 20.69 2.71
N TRP A 100 -7.02 21.23 1.60
CA TRP A 100 -7.88 20.49 0.70
C TRP A 100 -7.13 19.38 -0.05
N PHE A 101 -5.85 19.60 -0.37
CA PHE A 101 -5.00 18.54 -0.92
C PHE A 101 -4.87 17.38 0.07
N LEU A 102 -4.60 17.64 1.35
CA LEU A 102 -4.50 16.62 2.39
C LEU A 102 -5.83 15.88 2.62
N ILE A 103 -6.96 16.59 2.58
CA ILE A 103 -8.30 15.99 2.63
C ILE A 103 -8.51 15.05 1.44
N GLY A 104 -8.14 15.47 0.23
CA GLY A 104 -8.18 14.62 -0.95
C GLY A 104 -7.31 13.36 -0.78
N ARG A 105 -6.09 13.50 -0.26
CA ARG A 105 -5.19 12.38 0.04
C ARG A 105 -5.81 11.39 1.03
N PHE A 106 -6.45 11.89 2.09
CA PHE A 106 -7.17 11.04 3.05
C PHE A 106 -8.27 10.22 2.38
N PHE A 107 -9.14 10.85 1.59
CA PHE A 107 -10.20 10.13 0.90
C PHE A 107 -9.68 9.16 -0.18
N GLN A 108 -8.58 9.47 -0.86
CA GLN A 108 -7.91 8.51 -1.75
C GLN A 108 -7.48 7.25 -0.99
N GLY A 109 -6.92 7.42 0.22
CA GLY A 109 -6.54 6.30 1.08
C GLY A 109 -7.73 5.43 1.49
N CYS A 110 -8.86 6.02 1.90
CA CYS A 110 -10.04 5.29 2.35
C CYS A 110 -10.53 4.21 1.38
N VAL A 111 -10.30 4.42 0.08
CA VAL A 111 -10.82 3.54 -0.97
C VAL A 111 -9.97 2.28 -1.16
N VAL A 112 -8.69 2.32 -0.85
CA VAL A 112 -7.78 1.17 -1.02
C VAL A 112 -8.31 -0.07 -0.31
N SER A 113 -8.88 0.12 0.87
CA SER A 113 -9.46 -0.95 1.68
C SER A 113 -10.65 -1.64 1.02
N THR A 114 -11.39 -0.95 0.13
CA THR A 114 -12.53 -1.55 -0.57
C THR A 114 -12.10 -2.64 -1.54
N VAL A 115 -10.96 -2.48 -2.23
CA VAL A 115 -10.41 -3.49 -3.15
C VAL A 115 -9.92 -4.70 -2.38
N LEU A 116 -9.17 -4.49 -1.30
CA LEU A 116 -8.63 -5.59 -0.49
C LEU A 116 -9.74 -6.46 0.11
N ILE A 117 -10.88 -5.86 0.48
CA ILE A 117 -11.95 -6.59 1.14
C ILE A 117 -12.98 -7.06 0.12
N ALA A 118 -13.62 -6.17 -0.63
CA ALA A 118 -14.69 -6.51 -1.54
C ALA A 118 -14.19 -7.15 -2.85
N GLY A 119 -13.06 -6.68 -3.38
CA GLY A 119 -12.48 -7.20 -4.62
C GLY A 119 -12.01 -8.65 -4.45
N TYR A 120 -11.21 -8.92 -3.43
CA TYR A 120 -10.68 -10.27 -3.19
C TYR A 120 -11.78 -11.26 -2.81
N SER A 121 -12.75 -10.84 -1.98
CA SER A 121 -13.94 -11.66 -1.67
C SER A 121 -14.70 -12.06 -2.93
N ARG A 122 -14.89 -11.12 -3.87
CA ARG A 122 -15.63 -11.39 -5.10
C ARG A 122 -14.91 -12.39 -6.01
N ILE A 123 -13.59 -12.35 -6.07
CA ILE A 123 -12.79 -13.32 -6.80
C ILE A 123 -13.00 -14.72 -6.20
N HIS A 124 -12.88 -14.87 -4.89
CA HIS A 124 -13.09 -16.16 -4.23
C HIS A 124 -14.51 -16.72 -4.38
N GLU A 125 -15.52 -15.84 -4.45
CA GLU A 125 -16.92 -16.26 -4.62
C GLU A 125 -17.24 -16.75 -6.05
N LEU A 126 -16.64 -16.11 -7.05
CA LEU A 126 -17.02 -16.29 -8.45
C LEU A 126 -16.10 -17.20 -9.24
N MET A 127 -14.84 -17.37 -8.82
CA MET A 127 -13.83 -18.09 -9.57
C MET A 127 -13.49 -19.43 -8.94
N GLU A 128 -13.07 -20.38 -9.77
CA GLU A 128 -12.48 -21.64 -9.30
C GLU A 128 -11.17 -21.37 -8.55
N SER A 129 -10.83 -22.23 -7.58
CA SER A 129 -9.71 -22.02 -6.64
C SER A 129 -8.40 -21.68 -7.36
N GLU A 130 -8.05 -22.37 -8.45
CA GLU A 130 -6.82 -22.13 -9.20
C GLU A 130 -6.82 -20.77 -9.90
N GLN A 131 -7.93 -20.41 -10.54
CA GLN A 131 -8.08 -19.11 -11.20
C GLN A 131 -8.12 -17.95 -10.19
N ALA A 132 -8.79 -18.17 -9.05
CA ALA A 132 -8.83 -17.18 -7.97
C ALA A 132 -7.42 -16.88 -7.44
N VAL A 133 -6.63 -17.93 -7.13
CA VAL A 133 -5.24 -17.78 -6.68
C VAL A 133 -4.39 -17.03 -7.70
N LYS A 134 -4.52 -17.36 -8.98
CA LYS A 134 -3.78 -16.67 -10.05
C LYS A 134 -4.15 -15.18 -10.14
N THR A 135 -5.44 -14.85 -10.11
CA THR A 135 -5.93 -13.46 -10.16
C THR A 135 -5.46 -12.65 -8.95
N ILE A 136 -5.61 -13.21 -7.74
CA ILE A 136 -5.14 -12.57 -6.51
C ILE A 136 -3.62 -12.38 -6.52
N SER A 137 -2.86 -13.32 -7.09
CA SER A 137 -1.41 -13.16 -7.25
C SER A 137 -1.05 -12.01 -8.19
N TRP A 138 -1.80 -11.81 -9.27
CA TRP A 138 -1.63 -10.66 -10.16
C TRP A 138 -1.94 -9.34 -9.44
N MET A 139 -3.03 -9.26 -8.69
CA MET A 139 -3.38 -8.08 -7.88
C MET A 139 -2.31 -7.80 -6.81
N GLY A 140 -1.87 -8.83 -6.09
CA GLY A 140 -0.77 -8.69 -5.13
C GLY A 140 0.54 -8.20 -5.76
N SER A 141 0.79 -8.53 -7.03
CA SER A 141 1.95 -8.01 -7.76
C SER A 141 1.88 -6.50 -7.97
N ILE A 142 0.69 -5.93 -8.16
CA ILE A 142 0.50 -4.46 -8.28
C ILE A 142 0.92 -3.77 -6.99
N THR A 143 0.46 -4.28 -5.86
CA THR A 143 0.78 -3.75 -4.53
C THR A 143 2.30 -3.67 -4.30
N ILE A 144 3.04 -4.66 -4.80
CA ILE A 144 4.50 -4.76 -4.64
C ILE A 144 5.24 -3.91 -5.67
N LEU A 145 4.77 -3.89 -6.92
CA LEU A 145 5.43 -3.20 -8.02
C LEU A 145 5.14 -1.69 -8.02
N ALA A 146 3.99 -1.25 -7.49
CA ALA A 146 3.65 0.17 -7.47
C ALA A 146 4.68 1.06 -6.74
N PRO A 147 5.25 0.67 -5.58
CA PRO A 147 6.34 1.43 -4.96
C PRO A 147 7.65 1.43 -5.75
N ALA A 148 7.90 0.39 -6.57
CA ALA A 148 9.11 0.31 -7.41
C ALA A 148 8.96 1.13 -8.70
N LEU A 149 7.86 0.92 -9.41
CA LEU A 149 7.64 1.51 -10.74
C LEU A 149 6.96 2.88 -10.67
N GLY A 150 6.13 3.13 -9.65
CA GLY A 150 5.39 4.39 -9.51
C GLY A 150 6.29 5.62 -9.51
N PRO A 151 7.31 5.70 -8.64
CA PRO A 151 8.22 6.85 -8.62
C PRO A 151 9.01 7.03 -9.91
N LEU A 152 9.40 5.94 -10.58
CA LEU A 152 10.07 6.00 -11.88
C LEU A 152 9.12 6.52 -12.97
N LEU A 153 7.91 5.98 -13.05
CA LEU A 153 6.88 6.47 -13.98
C LEU A 153 6.53 7.93 -13.71
N GLY A 154 6.38 8.31 -12.43
CA GLY A 154 6.17 9.69 -12.03
C GLY A 154 7.31 10.60 -12.45
N SER A 155 8.55 10.18 -12.26
CA SER A 155 9.74 10.92 -12.69
C SER A 155 9.81 11.12 -14.20
N LEU A 156 9.42 10.11 -14.97
CA LEU A 156 9.35 10.19 -16.43
C LEU A 156 8.25 11.15 -16.89
N LEU A 157 7.05 11.02 -16.33
CA LEU A 157 5.90 11.86 -16.71
C LEU A 157 6.12 13.32 -16.34
N LEU A 158 6.75 13.60 -15.20
CA LEU A 158 7.06 14.97 -14.74
C LEU A 158 8.09 15.72 -15.60
N GLN A 159 8.68 15.09 -16.61
CA GLN A 159 9.47 15.79 -17.62
C GLN A 159 8.61 16.56 -18.61
N TRP A 160 7.38 16.12 -18.85
CA TRP A 160 6.47 16.70 -19.85
C TRP A 160 5.21 17.32 -19.26
N MET A 161 4.92 17.05 -17.97
CA MET A 161 3.73 17.53 -17.30
C MET A 161 4.03 17.97 -15.86
N ASN A 162 3.17 18.83 -15.33
CA ASN A 162 3.27 19.25 -13.94
C ASN A 162 2.56 18.24 -13.00
N TRP A 163 2.74 18.39 -11.69
CA TRP A 163 2.17 17.47 -10.72
C TRP A 163 0.63 17.45 -10.69
N ARG A 164 -0.05 18.55 -11.06
CA ARG A 164 -1.51 18.58 -11.16
C ARG A 164 -2.00 17.75 -12.33
N GLU A 165 -1.29 17.82 -13.45
CA GLU A 165 -1.59 17.03 -14.64
C GLU A 165 -1.41 15.53 -14.41
N LEU A 166 -0.50 15.11 -13.52
CA LEU A 166 -0.40 13.72 -13.06
C LEU A 166 -1.71 13.25 -12.39
N PHE A 167 -2.29 14.09 -11.52
CA PHE A 167 -3.58 13.75 -10.89
C PHE A 167 -4.73 13.77 -11.90
N ILE A 168 -4.70 14.65 -12.92
CA ILE A 168 -5.69 14.65 -14.02
C ILE A 168 -5.57 13.36 -14.84
N ALA A 169 -4.36 12.95 -15.21
CA ALA A 169 -4.13 11.69 -15.92
C ALA A 169 -4.61 10.48 -15.11
N LEU A 170 -4.33 10.49 -13.79
CA LEU A 170 -4.81 9.46 -12.87
C LEU A 170 -6.35 9.46 -12.77
N THR A 171 -6.98 10.64 -12.82
CA THR A 171 -8.45 10.78 -12.88
C THR A 171 -9.02 10.11 -14.14
N GLY A 172 -8.44 10.38 -15.31
CA GLY A 172 -8.86 9.75 -16.57
C GLY A 172 -8.72 8.23 -16.51
N PHE A 173 -7.62 7.72 -15.95
CA PHE A 173 -7.43 6.29 -15.76
C PHE A 173 -8.44 5.70 -14.77
N THR A 174 -8.77 6.42 -13.70
CA THR A 174 -9.78 5.99 -12.73
C THR A 174 -11.18 5.93 -13.38
N ILE A 175 -11.57 6.90 -14.20
CA ILE A 175 -12.84 6.89 -14.93
C ILE A 175 -12.93 5.64 -15.82
N LEU A 176 -11.88 5.37 -16.59
CA LEU A 176 -11.82 4.19 -17.46
C LEU A 176 -11.95 2.90 -16.65
N SER A 177 -11.19 2.77 -15.56
CA SER A 177 -11.21 1.56 -14.72
C SER A 177 -12.56 1.35 -14.02
N LEU A 178 -13.20 2.42 -13.53
CA LEU A 178 -14.55 2.37 -12.97
C LEU A 178 -15.60 1.98 -14.02
N TYR A 179 -15.50 2.52 -15.22
CA TYR A 179 -16.37 2.14 -16.33
C TYR A 179 -16.24 0.64 -16.63
N LEU A 180 -15.02 0.14 -16.79
CA LEU A 180 -14.76 -1.28 -17.02
C LEU A 180 -15.28 -2.15 -15.87
N LEU A 181 -15.09 -1.72 -14.63
CA LEU A 181 -15.61 -2.43 -13.46
C LEU A 181 -17.15 -2.47 -13.45
N THR A 182 -17.82 -1.36 -13.79
CA THR A 182 -19.29 -1.35 -13.86
C THR A 182 -19.85 -2.30 -14.91
N VAL A 183 -19.18 -2.40 -16.06
CA VAL A 183 -19.63 -3.22 -17.20
C VAL A 183 -19.33 -4.70 -16.95
N PHE A 184 -18.11 -5.04 -16.56
CA PHE A 184 -17.63 -6.42 -16.54
C PHE A 184 -17.77 -7.14 -15.19
N MET A 185 -17.94 -6.41 -14.09
CA MET A 185 -18.15 -7.05 -12.78
C MET A 185 -19.59 -7.57 -12.68
N PRO A 186 -19.78 -8.87 -12.38
CA PRO A 186 -21.11 -9.46 -12.20
C PRO A 186 -21.87 -8.78 -11.06
N GLN A 187 -23.20 -8.70 -11.21
CA GLN A 187 -24.08 -8.12 -10.20
C GLN A 187 -24.01 -8.89 -8.88
N ASP A 188 -24.19 -8.16 -7.79
CA ASP A 188 -24.25 -8.78 -6.46
C ASP A 188 -25.50 -9.64 -6.32
N ARG A 189 -25.35 -10.76 -5.63
CA ARG A 189 -26.52 -11.54 -5.17
C ARG A 189 -27.03 -10.92 -3.87
N PRO A 190 -28.33 -10.73 -3.71
CA PRO A 190 -28.89 -10.22 -2.46
C PRO A 190 -28.49 -11.17 -1.31
N ASN A 191 -27.79 -10.64 -0.32
CA ASN A 191 -27.53 -11.38 0.91
C ASN A 191 -28.50 -10.87 1.98
N SER A 192 -29.53 -11.69 2.28
CA SER A 192 -30.56 -11.39 3.28
C SER A 192 -30.10 -11.65 4.73
N GLY A 193 -28.84 -11.98 4.93
CA GLY A 193 -28.27 -12.30 6.24
C GLY A 193 -28.23 -11.06 7.15
N ARG A 194 -28.84 -11.15 8.36
CA ARG A 194 -28.66 -10.12 9.39
C ARG A 194 -27.22 -10.12 9.89
N LEU A 195 -26.63 -8.93 9.98
CA LEU A 195 -25.32 -8.76 10.62
C LEU A 195 -25.41 -9.18 12.10
N LYS A 196 -24.68 -10.23 12.46
CA LYS A 196 -24.59 -10.73 13.83
C LYS A 196 -23.50 -9.97 14.59
N LEU A 197 -23.78 -8.74 15.00
CA LEU A 197 -22.83 -7.82 15.64
C LEU A 197 -22.11 -8.47 16.84
N LYS A 198 -22.81 -9.24 17.66
CA LYS A 198 -22.22 -9.96 18.80
C LYS A 198 -21.13 -10.96 18.35
N LYS A 199 -21.35 -11.68 17.26
CA LYS A 199 -20.35 -12.62 16.73
C LYS A 199 -19.14 -11.88 16.18
N ILE A 200 -19.36 -10.80 15.44
CA ILE A 200 -18.31 -9.92 14.92
C ILE A 200 -17.44 -9.39 16.05
N PHE A 201 -18.05 -8.91 17.13
CA PHE A 201 -17.33 -8.42 18.31
C PHE A 201 -16.47 -9.50 18.96
N LEU A 202 -17.00 -10.73 19.13
CA LEU A 202 -16.24 -11.87 19.69
C LEU A 202 -15.06 -12.27 18.80
N ASP A 203 -15.27 -12.27 17.49
CA ASP A 203 -14.20 -12.57 16.53
C ASP A 203 -13.05 -11.53 16.64
N TYR A 204 -13.38 -10.25 16.74
CA TYR A 204 -12.39 -9.18 16.99
C TYR A 204 -11.69 -9.36 18.34
N GLN A 205 -12.42 -9.65 19.41
CA GLN A 205 -11.85 -9.87 20.73
C GLN A 205 -10.83 -11.03 20.70
N THR A 206 -11.15 -12.13 20.02
CA THR A 206 -10.24 -13.28 19.88
C THR A 206 -8.90 -12.90 19.21
N ILE A 207 -8.94 -12.01 18.22
CA ILE A 207 -7.74 -11.54 17.54
C ILE A 207 -6.96 -10.56 18.41
N LEU A 208 -7.64 -9.59 19.00
CA LEU A 208 -7.03 -8.51 19.79
C LEU A 208 -6.34 -9.03 21.06
N THR A 209 -6.80 -10.15 21.62
CA THR A 209 -6.18 -10.79 22.81
C THR A 209 -5.06 -11.78 22.46
N ASN A 210 -4.81 -12.04 21.16
CA ASN A 210 -3.80 -13.00 20.76
C ASN A 210 -2.40 -12.37 20.70
N PHE A 211 -1.57 -12.68 21.69
CA PHE A 211 -0.20 -12.15 21.80
C PHE A 211 0.69 -12.53 20.60
N GLN A 212 0.58 -13.76 20.11
CA GLN A 212 1.40 -14.21 18.98
C GLN A 212 1.04 -13.47 17.68
N PHE A 213 -0.26 -13.21 17.46
CA PHE A 213 -0.72 -12.37 16.35
C PHE A 213 -0.03 -11.00 16.40
N TRP A 214 -0.04 -10.35 17.56
CA TRP A 214 0.56 -9.01 17.71
C TRP A 214 2.07 -9.03 17.53
N ALA A 215 2.77 -10.04 18.02
CA ALA A 215 4.22 -10.15 17.87
C ALA A 215 4.64 -10.16 16.38
N TYR A 216 3.98 -10.96 15.55
CA TYR A 216 4.27 -10.99 14.11
C TYR A 216 3.75 -9.77 13.38
N THR A 217 2.55 -9.30 13.72
CA THR A 217 1.91 -8.13 13.10
C THR A 217 2.72 -6.86 13.35
N LEU A 218 3.09 -6.58 14.59
CA LEU A 218 3.83 -5.35 14.93
C LEU A 218 5.20 -5.30 14.27
N PHE A 219 5.90 -6.44 14.19
CA PHE A 219 7.18 -6.46 13.49
C PHE A 219 7.02 -6.26 11.98
N PHE A 220 6.01 -6.88 11.36
CA PHE A 220 5.67 -6.61 9.96
C PHE A 220 5.33 -5.14 9.75
N CYS A 221 4.52 -4.55 10.62
CA CYS A 221 4.12 -3.16 10.56
C CYS A 221 5.30 -2.20 10.73
N PHE A 222 6.27 -2.55 11.58
CA PHE A 222 7.54 -1.81 11.71
C PHE A 222 8.31 -1.78 10.38
N LEU A 223 8.42 -2.92 9.68
CA LEU A 223 9.08 -2.95 8.37
C LEU A 223 8.39 -2.03 7.37
N LEU A 224 7.06 -2.08 7.33
CA LEU A 224 6.29 -1.20 6.45
C LEU A 224 6.47 0.28 6.84
N ALA A 225 6.42 0.60 8.14
CA ALA A 225 6.63 1.96 8.63
C ALA A 225 7.99 2.52 8.17
N ALA A 226 9.05 1.70 8.25
CA ALA A 226 10.38 2.09 7.79
C ALA A 226 10.44 2.33 6.26
N LEU A 227 9.78 1.47 5.45
CA LEU A 227 9.67 1.68 4.01
C LEU A 227 8.86 2.93 3.66
N VAL A 228 7.78 3.21 4.38
CA VAL A 228 6.97 4.42 4.20
C VAL A 228 7.73 5.67 4.66
N ALA A 229 8.50 5.58 5.74
CA ALA A 229 9.39 6.64 6.17
C ALA A 229 10.42 6.99 5.10
N TRP A 230 11.02 5.98 4.47
CA TRP A 230 11.91 6.19 3.32
C TRP A 230 11.19 6.89 2.15
N ASN A 231 9.99 6.44 1.76
CA ASN A 231 9.20 7.09 0.70
C ASN A 231 8.90 8.55 1.01
N THR A 232 8.64 8.86 2.28
CA THR A 232 8.31 10.21 2.73
C THR A 232 9.55 11.13 2.72
N LEU A 233 10.71 10.60 3.11
CA LEU A 233 11.95 11.33 3.25
C LEU A 233 12.71 11.48 1.92
N SER A 234 12.74 10.41 1.12
CA SER A 234 13.62 10.28 -0.03
C SER A 234 13.50 11.39 -1.09
N PRO A 235 12.32 11.96 -1.43
CA PRO A 235 12.24 13.06 -2.39
C PRO A 235 13.01 14.30 -1.93
N PHE A 236 12.92 14.62 -0.65
CA PHE A 236 13.60 15.80 -0.07
C PHE A 236 15.09 15.53 0.15
N TYR A 237 15.45 14.32 0.59
CA TYR A 237 16.84 13.92 0.74
C TYR A 237 17.56 13.81 -0.61
N LEU A 238 17.03 13.05 -1.55
CA LEU A 238 17.71 12.78 -2.82
C LEU A 238 17.68 13.99 -3.77
N MET A 239 16.54 14.64 -3.95
CA MET A 239 16.42 15.77 -4.88
C MET A 239 16.63 17.12 -4.19
N GLY A 240 16.20 17.27 -2.93
CA GLY A 240 16.38 18.50 -2.16
C GLY A 240 17.82 18.71 -1.69
N TYR A 241 18.35 17.76 -0.92
CA TYR A 241 19.66 17.83 -0.30
C TYR A 241 20.78 17.39 -1.25
N LEU A 242 20.72 16.20 -1.84
CA LEU A 242 21.75 15.66 -2.74
C LEU A 242 21.65 16.17 -4.19
N LYS A 243 20.61 16.95 -4.52
CA LYS A 243 20.40 17.56 -5.84
C LYS A 243 20.33 16.60 -7.02
N LEU A 244 19.87 15.36 -6.78
CA LEU A 244 19.60 14.42 -7.86
C LEU A 244 18.45 14.93 -8.74
N ASN A 245 18.52 14.66 -10.03
CA ASN A 245 17.43 14.99 -10.95
C ASN A 245 16.27 13.97 -10.84
N LEU A 246 15.13 14.28 -11.49
CA LEU A 246 13.93 13.45 -11.46
C LEU A 246 14.20 11.99 -11.86
N ILE A 247 14.94 11.80 -12.93
CA ILE A 247 15.22 10.45 -13.48
C ILE A 247 16.11 9.66 -12.54
N GLN A 248 17.15 10.28 -11.98
CA GLN A 248 18.01 9.64 -10.98
C GLN A 248 17.22 9.22 -9.75
N PHE A 249 16.30 10.08 -9.26
CA PHE A 249 15.40 9.74 -8.17
C PHE A 249 14.56 8.48 -8.51
N GLY A 250 13.97 8.43 -9.70
CA GLY A 250 13.18 7.29 -10.17
C GLY A 250 13.98 5.99 -10.18
N TYR A 251 15.23 6.02 -10.68
CA TYR A 251 16.12 4.85 -10.67
C TYR A 251 16.51 4.44 -9.25
N VAL A 252 16.82 5.38 -8.36
CA VAL A 252 17.14 5.05 -6.96
C VAL A 252 15.97 4.31 -6.31
N GLN A 253 14.73 4.76 -6.49
CA GLN A 253 13.55 4.08 -5.97
C GLN A 253 13.36 2.69 -6.60
N LEU A 254 13.58 2.56 -7.90
CA LEU A 254 13.54 1.28 -8.58
C LEU A 254 14.56 0.29 -7.99
N PHE A 255 15.79 0.74 -7.71
CA PHE A 255 16.80 -0.10 -7.05
C PHE A 255 16.39 -0.49 -5.63
N VAL A 256 15.94 0.44 -4.81
CA VAL A 256 15.51 0.18 -3.42
C VAL A 256 14.44 -0.90 -3.38
N TYR A 257 13.37 -0.73 -4.14
CA TYR A 257 12.29 -1.72 -4.18
C TYR A 257 12.63 -2.95 -5.01
N GLY A 258 13.50 -2.83 -6.00
CA GLY A 258 14.04 -3.96 -6.77
C GLY A 258 14.80 -4.94 -5.89
N PHE A 259 15.63 -4.44 -4.97
CA PHE A 259 16.34 -5.27 -3.98
C PHE A 259 15.37 -5.92 -2.99
N PHE A 260 14.35 -5.17 -2.53
CA PHE A 260 13.28 -5.72 -1.69
C PHE A 260 12.53 -6.87 -2.40
N ILE A 261 12.09 -6.68 -3.64
CA ILE A 261 11.36 -7.67 -4.43
C ILE A 261 12.24 -8.89 -4.75
N SER A 262 13.51 -8.66 -5.13
CA SER A 262 14.45 -9.73 -5.42
C SER A 262 14.70 -10.63 -4.21
N SER A 263 14.76 -10.04 -3.01
CA SER A 263 14.96 -10.79 -1.77
C SER A 263 13.77 -11.68 -1.38
N ILE A 264 12.56 -11.27 -1.74
CA ILE A 264 11.36 -12.12 -1.59
C ILE A 264 11.53 -13.44 -2.38
N ASN A 265 12.06 -13.34 -3.60
CA ASN A 265 12.32 -14.50 -4.44
C ASN A 265 13.53 -15.34 -3.94
N LEU A 266 14.56 -14.68 -3.38
CA LEU A 266 15.73 -15.34 -2.80
C LEU A 266 15.35 -16.30 -1.66
N ARG A 267 14.25 -16.05 -0.96
CA ARG A 267 13.72 -16.96 0.03
C ARG A 267 13.50 -18.39 -0.50
N ARG A 268 13.20 -18.56 -1.79
CA ARG A 268 13.04 -19.87 -2.42
C ARG A 268 14.30 -20.73 -2.31
N LEU A 269 15.49 -20.09 -2.27
CA LEU A 269 16.76 -20.77 -2.06
C LEU A 269 16.94 -21.27 -0.62
N LEU A 270 16.22 -20.65 0.33
CA LEU A 270 16.25 -20.99 1.75
C LEU A 270 15.15 -21.99 2.15
N LYS A 271 14.51 -22.67 1.19
CA LYS A 271 13.39 -23.60 1.45
C LYS A 271 13.73 -24.72 2.43
N ASN A 272 14.99 -25.13 2.51
CA ASN A 272 15.47 -26.22 3.37
C ASN A 272 15.64 -25.81 4.84
N TYR A 273 15.57 -24.50 5.16
CA TYR A 273 15.68 -24.02 6.54
C TYR A 273 14.30 -23.82 7.16
N PRO A 274 14.15 -24.14 8.48
CA PRO A 274 12.92 -23.88 9.22
C PRO A 274 12.51 -22.42 9.15
N MET A 275 11.25 -22.15 8.86
CA MET A 275 10.71 -20.79 8.72
C MET A 275 10.97 -19.92 9.95
N GLU A 276 10.88 -20.51 11.15
CA GLU A 276 11.12 -19.79 12.41
C GLU A 276 12.56 -19.31 12.56
N LYS A 277 13.52 -20.12 12.11
CA LYS A 277 14.94 -19.75 12.13
C LYS A 277 15.20 -18.59 11.15
N ILE A 278 14.61 -18.66 9.94
CA ILE A 278 14.72 -17.56 8.95
C ILE A 278 14.12 -16.28 9.50
N VAL A 279 12.95 -16.34 10.14
CA VAL A 279 12.32 -15.16 10.74
C VAL A 279 13.16 -14.60 11.86
N LYS A 280 13.63 -15.42 12.83
CA LYS A 280 14.44 -14.95 13.97
C LYS A 280 15.73 -14.27 13.52
N VAL A 281 16.50 -14.93 12.63
CA VAL A 281 17.76 -14.36 12.11
C VAL A 281 17.46 -13.13 11.23
N GLY A 282 16.45 -13.21 10.38
CA GLY A 282 16.06 -12.10 9.52
C GLY A 282 15.61 -10.86 10.30
N VAL A 283 14.87 -11.03 11.40
CA VAL A 283 14.50 -9.93 12.31
C VAL A 283 15.73 -9.24 12.86
N PHE A 284 16.68 -9.98 13.40
CA PHE A 284 17.92 -9.41 13.95
C PHE A 284 18.71 -8.64 12.88
N VAL A 285 18.92 -9.25 11.72
CA VAL A 285 19.65 -8.64 10.60
C VAL A 285 18.94 -7.38 10.10
N THR A 286 17.62 -7.41 10.02
CA THR A 286 16.83 -6.25 9.55
C THR A 286 16.90 -5.08 10.52
N ILE A 287 16.83 -5.34 11.84
CA ILE A 287 16.99 -4.30 12.87
C ILE A 287 18.39 -3.69 12.78
N THR A 288 19.42 -4.52 12.63
CA THR A 288 20.81 -4.05 12.49
C THR A 288 20.98 -3.12 11.30
N PHE A 289 20.48 -3.51 10.13
CA PHE A 289 20.58 -2.64 8.93
C PHE A 289 19.66 -1.42 8.98
N PHE A 290 18.52 -1.49 9.68
CA PHE A 290 17.71 -0.33 9.96
C PHE A 290 18.46 0.71 10.80
N ILE A 291 19.08 0.28 11.90
CA ILE A 291 19.90 1.15 12.76
C ILE A 291 21.07 1.73 11.96
N LEU A 292 21.73 0.91 11.15
CA LEU A 292 22.84 1.36 10.30
C LEU A 292 22.37 2.39 9.25
N SER A 293 21.16 2.23 8.68
CA SER A 293 20.62 3.18 7.72
C SER A 293 20.28 4.53 8.39
N LEU A 294 19.70 4.50 9.59
CA LEU A 294 19.47 5.72 10.38
C LEU A 294 20.79 6.41 10.74
N TRP A 295 21.77 5.64 11.21
CA TRP A 295 23.06 6.18 11.58
C TRP A 295 23.79 6.80 10.38
N SER A 296 23.83 6.14 9.24
CA SER A 296 24.44 6.69 8.02
C SER A 296 23.73 7.96 7.54
N LEU A 297 22.40 8.00 7.65
CA LEU A 297 21.60 9.17 7.29
C LEU A 297 21.83 10.37 8.22
N MET A 298 22.04 10.12 9.51
CA MET A 298 22.24 11.19 10.51
C MET A 298 23.67 11.75 10.52
N TYR A 299 24.67 10.90 10.35
CA TYR A 299 26.07 11.30 10.49
C TYR A 299 26.81 11.52 9.17
N TRP A 300 26.37 10.86 8.08
CA TRP A 300 27.01 10.98 6.76
C TRP A 300 26.02 11.20 5.63
N PRO A 301 25.06 12.14 5.77
CA PRO A 301 24.01 12.34 4.78
C PRO A 301 24.54 12.78 3.40
N GLN A 302 25.74 13.39 3.32
CA GLN A 302 26.37 13.79 2.08
C GLN A 302 26.92 12.60 1.26
N HIS A 303 27.13 11.46 1.87
CA HIS A 303 27.72 10.28 1.22
C HIS A 303 26.63 9.30 0.75
N LEU A 304 26.09 9.56 -0.46
CA LEU A 304 25.02 8.74 -1.07
C LEU A 304 25.32 7.24 -1.00
N PHE A 305 26.59 6.84 -1.27
CA PHE A 305 26.98 5.43 -1.30
C PHE A 305 26.73 4.71 0.04
N TRP A 306 27.11 5.33 1.17
CA TRP A 306 26.92 4.74 2.50
C TRP A 306 25.45 4.68 2.90
N VAL A 307 24.70 5.76 2.64
CA VAL A 307 23.26 5.80 2.93
C VAL A 307 22.54 4.77 2.07
N MET A 308 22.78 4.75 0.76
CA MET A 308 22.11 3.80 -0.13
C MET A 308 22.51 2.36 0.15
N GLY A 309 23.79 2.10 0.43
CA GLY A 309 24.26 0.75 0.78
C GLY A 309 23.50 0.19 2.01
N SER A 310 23.38 0.99 3.06
CA SER A 310 22.65 0.58 4.28
C SER A 310 21.13 0.41 4.04
N VAL A 311 20.51 1.31 3.26
CA VAL A 311 19.08 1.21 2.90
C VAL A 311 18.82 -0.03 2.03
N LEU A 312 19.68 -0.35 1.07
CA LEU A 312 19.54 -1.53 0.24
C LEU A 312 19.67 -2.82 1.04
N LEU A 313 20.63 -2.89 1.98
CA LEU A 313 20.79 -4.03 2.89
C LEU A 313 19.57 -4.19 3.82
N PHE A 314 19.01 -3.08 4.32
CA PHE A 314 17.75 -3.10 5.05
C PHE A 314 16.61 -3.66 4.17
N CYS A 315 16.45 -3.17 2.94
CA CYS A 315 15.40 -3.64 2.04
C CYS A 315 15.55 -5.13 1.68
N MET A 316 16.77 -5.59 1.44
CA MET A 316 17.04 -7.02 1.20
C MET A 316 16.66 -7.89 2.39
N SER A 317 17.08 -7.51 3.59
CA SER A 317 16.77 -8.29 4.80
C SER A 317 15.27 -8.26 5.13
N ALA A 318 14.62 -7.11 4.97
CA ALA A 318 13.18 -6.95 5.18
C ALA A 318 12.37 -7.81 4.20
N GLY A 319 12.70 -7.81 2.90
CA GLY A 319 11.99 -8.59 1.90
C GLY A 319 12.06 -10.10 2.13
N LEU A 320 13.18 -10.64 2.65
CA LEU A 320 13.32 -12.06 2.99
C LEU A 320 12.27 -12.55 4.00
N ILE A 321 11.91 -11.73 4.96
CA ILE A 321 11.00 -12.12 6.05
C ILE A 321 9.58 -11.58 5.89
N PHE A 322 9.34 -10.63 4.97
CA PHE A 322 8.10 -9.88 4.82
C PHE A 322 6.86 -10.79 4.76
N TYR A 323 6.81 -11.66 3.74
CA TYR A 323 5.69 -12.58 3.60
C TYR A 323 5.61 -13.66 4.67
N SER A 324 6.76 -14.01 5.28
CA SER A 324 6.79 -14.99 6.36
C SER A 324 6.13 -14.46 7.61
N LEU A 325 6.36 -13.18 7.92
CA LEU A 325 5.71 -12.50 9.04
C LEU A 325 4.21 -12.33 8.80
N GLN A 326 3.84 -11.86 7.59
CA GLN A 326 2.43 -11.70 7.22
C GLN A 326 1.68 -13.03 7.33
N ARG A 327 2.23 -14.10 6.76
CA ARG A 327 1.62 -15.42 6.79
C ARG A 327 1.44 -15.92 8.23
N LYS A 328 2.47 -15.84 9.07
CA LYS A 328 2.38 -16.24 10.48
C LYS A 328 1.35 -15.42 11.24
N ALA A 329 1.30 -14.09 11.02
CA ALA A 329 0.30 -13.26 11.66
C ALA A 329 -1.15 -13.69 11.30
N ILE A 330 -1.40 -14.00 10.03
CA ILE A 330 -2.74 -14.32 9.54
C ILE A 330 -3.17 -15.77 9.91
N GLU A 331 -2.24 -16.73 9.96
CA GLU A 331 -2.55 -18.16 10.23
C GLU A 331 -2.76 -18.48 11.72
N ILE A 332 -2.28 -17.63 12.66
CA ILE A 332 -2.32 -17.93 14.10
C ILE A 332 -3.71 -17.79 14.74
N PRO A 333 -4.48 -16.70 14.52
CA PRO A 333 -5.76 -16.54 15.18
C PRO A 333 -6.83 -17.50 14.63
N LYS A 334 -7.62 -18.09 15.54
CA LYS A 334 -8.79 -18.91 15.18
C LYS A 334 -10.04 -18.03 15.01
N ALA A 335 -10.04 -17.20 13.98
CA ALA A 335 -11.13 -16.30 13.64
C ALA A 335 -11.37 -16.29 12.12
N PRO A 336 -12.47 -15.73 11.61
CA PRO A 336 -12.70 -15.61 10.18
C PRO A 336 -11.59 -14.81 9.50
N MET A 337 -11.11 -15.31 8.35
CA MET A 337 -9.97 -14.70 7.61
C MET A 337 -10.20 -13.21 7.32
N GLY A 338 -11.41 -12.81 6.94
CA GLY A 338 -11.74 -11.41 6.68
C GLY A 338 -11.54 -10.50 7.89
N THR A 339 -11.90 -11.00 9.11
CA THR A 339 -11.71 -10.24 10.36
C THR A 339 -10.23 -10.12 10.72
N ILE A 340 -9.46 -11.23 10.56
CA ILE A 340 -8.01 -11.22 10.79
C ILE A 340 -7.32 -10.23 9.85
N THR A 341 -7.63 -10.32 8.55
CA THR A 341 -7.06 -9.44 7.53
C THR A 341 -7.44 -7.97 7.78
N ALA A 342 -8.67 -7.69 8.24
CA ALA A 342 -9.10 -6.34 8.56
C ALA A 342 -8.27 -5.72 9.70
N VAL A 343 -8.06 -6.45 10.81
CA VAL A 343 -7.24 -5.98 11.95
C VAL A 343 -5.78 -5.82 11.51
N PHE A 344 -5.22 -6.83 10.82
CA PHE A 344 -3.85 -6.81 10.32
C PHE A 344 -3.61 -5.59 9.41
N SER A 345 -4.47 -5.38 8.41
CA SER A 345 -4.29 -4.32 7.42
C SER A 345 -4.57 -2.93 8.00
N THR A 346 -5.52 -2.80 8.95
CA THR A 346 -5.73 -1.54 9.68
C THR A 346 -4.46 -1.15 10.44
N THR A 347 -3.89 -2.09 11.19
CA THR A 347 -2.64 -1.87 11.94
C THR A 347 -1.50 -1.54 10.99
N MET A 348 -1.37 -2.25 9.88
CA MET A 348 -0.37 -2.03 8.85
C MET A 348 -0.42 -0.60 8.30
N HIS A 349 -1.60 -0.10 7.92
CA HIS A 349 -1.73 1.26 7.39
C HIS A 349 -1.54 2.32 8.48
N LEU A 350 -1.97 2.05 9.71
CA LEU A 350 -1.71 2.94 10.85
C LEU A 350 -0.20 3.09 11.11
N PHE A 351 0.56 2.01 11.02
CA PHE A 351 2.03 2.08 11.11
C PHE A 351 2.66 2.78 9.91
N GLY A 352 2.09 2.66 8.71
CA GLY A 352 2.48 3.47 7.57
C GLY A 352 2.29 4.98 7.83
N PHE A 353 1.16 5.36 8.43
CA PHE A 353 0.92 6.73 8.89
C PHE A 353 1.98 7.19 9.90
N LEU A 354 2.25 6.39 10.95
CA LEU A 354 3.26 6.70 11.96
C LEU A 354 4.67 6.79 11.37
N GLY A 355 5.03 5.90 10.45
CA GLY A 355 6.31 5.92 9.74
C GLY A 355 6.50 7.20 8.92
N SER A 356 5.44 7.63 8.21
CA SER A 356 5.45 8.91 7.50
C SER A 356 5.59 10.12 8.44
N LEU A 357 4.93 10.09 9.61
CA LEU A 357 5.08 11.14 10.63
C LEU A 357 6.49 11.17 11.23
N ALA A 358 7.07 10.00 11.51
CA ALA A 358 8.44 9.91 12.03
C ALA A 358 9.46 10.49 11.04
N ALA A 359 9.29 10.25 9.74
CA ALA A 359 10.18 10.79 8.70
C ALA A 359 10.23 12.33 8.70
N ARG A 360 9.16 13.03 9.12
CA ARG A 360 9.08 14.50 9.17
C ARG A 360 10.00 15.13 10.22
N THR A 361 10.45 14.37 11.21
CA THR A 361 11.38 14.88 12.23
C THR A 361 12.81 15.00 11.69
N ILE A 362 13.09 14.36 10.55
CA ILE A 362 14.39 14.44 9.87
C ILE A 362 14.30 15.54 8.81
N ASN A 363 14.99 16.63 9.04
CA ASN A 363 15.02 17.79 8.13
C ASN A 363 16.26 17.74 7.23
N PHE A 364 16.03 17.86 5.92
CA PHE A 364 17.05 18.05 4.88
C PHE A 364 16.75 19.27 4.04
#